data_457f975cc7f481eae9e8ab9c8e13c923
#
_entry.id   457f975cc7f481eae9e8ab9c8e13c923
#
_cell.length_a   1.000
_cell.length_b   1.000
_cell.length_c   1.000
_cell.angle_alpha   90.00
_cell.angle_beta   90.00
_cell.angle_gamma   90.00
#
_symmetry.space_group_name_H-M   'P 1'
#
loop_
_entity.id
_entity.type
_entity.pdbx_description
1 polymer ?
#
loop_
_entity_poly.entity_id
_entity_poly.type
_entity_poly.pdbx_seq_one_letter_code
_entity_poly.pdbx_strand_id
1 'polypeptide(L)'
;MDYTMDIKSFSGGINEYTTEGLLKLNEAVKSKNCNTDSGSLKTIVTPSLIKDFGERIVSLMPYYNNTIEDYLVGIGTQIRNSNNSSLLSYALSGSKLDSLNFEYKGKKIFVFCSELDNVGMIGELGNRKLKNRRISYNKEGEIDGYIDANGVKKATEAEITTYAPKGRFIELHYDRLWVAGDNENPDRVYFSTAGVNGADIEDWTSPIEEAEANQHGGFIDVRSYDGGKIIGLKVIFNAVVIFKNKTAYKVFGNSPDNYELVQLFSSSGAIADKSICVGNNGAYFLNNDGIYFYDGTNTNLISQKIKNTISRMNSNYASNSVAYFYNNKYYLAIPIDNSTTNNVLIEYNTLSNSFVLHEIGDISDFIEINNDLYFSSGNTVKSLTKGNSYLPLYWETANYDFGMKNARKNSSYIYFRGKGNGSVRFRVITEKKEKFIDIPLTSTETLYRKKLKNKGRMFKMIIENVNNSNIEITNPQLLVEVDLD
;
A
#
# COMPACT_ATOMS: atom_id res chain seq x y z
N MET A 1 -30.60 31.62 24.08
CA MET A 1 -30.75 30.17 23.78
C MET A 1 -29.35 29.69 23.37
N ASP A 2 -28.86 28.67 24.07
CA ASP A 2 -27.50 28.16 23.86
C ASP A 2 -27.50 27.06 22.80
N TYR A 3 -26.59 27.14 21.88
CA TYR A 3 -26.35 26.15 20.82
C TYR A 3 -24.95 25.59 20.94
N THR A 4 -24.77 24.35 20.53
CA THR A 4 -23.48 23.68 20.66
C THR A 4 -23.07 23.08 19.34
N MET A 5 -21.83 23.37 18.88
CA MET A 5 -21.14 22.55 17.90
C MET A 5 -20.47 21.40 18.65
N ASP A 6 -21.00 20.19 18.54
CA ASP A 6 -20.56 19.01 19.31
C ASP A 6 -19.94 17.96 18.39
N ILE A 7 -18.62 17.82 18.44
CA ILE A 7 -17.89 16.80 17.68
C ILE A 7 -17.76 15.53 18.54
N LYS A 8 -18.75 14.66 18.45
CA LYS A 8 -18.80 13.43 19.26
C LYS A 8 -17.72 12.42 18.90
N SER A 9 -17.23 12.44 17.67
CA SER A 9 -16.21 11.54 17.15
C SER A 9 -15.47 12.19 15.99
N PHE A 10 -14.24 11.77 15.74
CA PHE A 10 -13.44 12.18 14.58
C PHE A 10 -13.35 11.10 13.50
N SER A 11 -14.10 10.00 13.66
CA SER A 11 -14.03 8.82 12.79
C SER A 11 -14.52 9.02 11.35
N GLY A 12 -15.11 10.18 11.02
CA GLY A 12 -15.54 10.50 9.65
C GLY A 12 -14.41 10.79 8.69
N GLY A 13 -13.23 11.19 9.21
CA GLY A 13 -12.06 11.53 8.42
C GLY A 13 -12.25 12.77 7.56
N ILE A 14 -11.44 12.88 6.50
CA ILE A 14 -11.55 13.99 5.55
C ILE A 14 -12.67 13.74 4.53
N ASN A 15 -13.38 14.79 4.16
CA ASN A 15 -14.38 14.79 3.10
C ASN A 15 -14.31 16.12 2.32
N GLU A 16 -13.59 16.10 1.21
CA GLU A 16 -13.38 17.24 0.31
C GLU A 16 -14.47 17.35 -0.78
N TYR A 17 -15.29 16.32 -0.92
CA TYR A 17 -16.27 16.19 -2.02
C TYR A 17 -17.62 16.81 -1.68
N THR A 18 -18.08 16.61 -0.45
CA THR A 18 -19.39 17.09 -0.02
C THR A 18 -19.37 18.60 0.21
N THR A 19 -20.38 19.31 -0.25
CA THR A 19 -20.53 20.76 0.02
C THR A 19 -20.49 21.01 1.53
N GLU A 20 -19.72 22.02 1.98
CA GLU A 20 -19.46 22.30 3.40
C GLU A 20 -20.72 22.31 4.27
N GLY A 21 -21.82 22.85 3.78
CA GLY A 21 -23.09 22.90 4.55
C GLY A 21 -23.79 21.55 4.76
N LEU A 22 -23.33 20.49 4.11
CA LEU A 22 -23.88 19.13 4.21
C LEU A 22 -22.91 18.17 4.92
N LEU A 23 -21.71 18.62 5.26
CA LEU A 23 -20.74 17.82 5.99
C LEU A 23 -21.21 17.52 7.40
N LYS A 24 -20.98 16.28 7.83
CA LYS A 24 -21.23 15.88 9.20
C LYS A 24 -20.19 16.49 10.15
N LEU A 25 -20.54 16.74 11.39
CA LEU A 25 -19.61 17.29 12.38
C LEU A 25 -18.40 16.38 12.69
N ASN A 26 -18.50 15.08 12.41
CA ASN A 26 -17.41 14.13 12.56
C ASN A 26 -16.49 14.03 11.33
N GLU A 27 -16.78 14.80 10.26
CA GLU A 27 -15.96 14.90 9.06
C GLU A 27 -15.20 16.23 9.03
N ALA A 28 -14.00 16.21 8.46
CA ALA A 28 -13.17 17.39 8.28
C ALA A 28 -13.17 17.82 6.81
N VAL A 29 -13.16 19.11 6.54
CA VAL A 29 -12.82 19.64 5.20
C VAL A 29 -11.33 19.49 4.91
N LYS A 30 -10.52 19.45 5.99
CA LYS A 30 -9.07 19.24 5.90
C LYS A 30 -8.58 18.55 7.16
N SER A 31 -7.80 17.49 6.97
CA SER A 31 -7.23 16.72 8.06
C SER A 31 -5.82 16.25 7.67
N LYS A 32 -4.86 16.42 8.58
CA LYS A 32 -3.47 16.03 8.35
C LYS A 32 -2.82 15.46 9.61
N ASN A 33 -2.00 14.42 9.43
CA ASN A 33 -1.12 13.87 10.46
C ASN A 33 -1.84 13.53 11.78
N CYS A 34 -3.02 12.96 11.69
CA CYS A 34 -3.79 12.55 12.85
C CYS A 34 -4.20 11.09 12.77
N ASN A 35 -4.48 10.51 13.94
CA ASN A 35 -5.13 9.21 14.07
C ASN A 35 -6.51 9.43 14.68
N THR A 36 -7.53 8.80 14.08
CA THR A 36 -8.94 8.93 14.47
C THR A 36 -9.62 7.59 14.78
N ASP A 37 -8.87 6.50 14.88
CA ASP A 37 -9.36 5.12 14.98
C ASP A 37 -10.31 4.89 16.17
N SER A 38 -10.00 5.49 17.33
CA SER A 38 -10.80 5.35 18.55
C SER A 38 -11.94 6.36 18.63
N GLY A 39 -12.18 7.14 17.57
CA GLY A 39 -13.10 8.28 17.60
C GLY A 39 -12.54 9.53 18.30
N SER A 40 -11.37 9.43 18.94
CA SER A 40 -10.59 10.58 19.42
C SER A 40 -9.65 11.10 18.35
N LEU A 41 -9.24 12.36 18.46
CA LEU A 41 -8.22 12.97 17.60
C LEU A 41 -6.88 12.88 18.29
N LYS A 42 -5.94 12.13 17.71
CA LYS A 42 -4.61 11.90 18.27
C LYS A 42 -3.50 12.32 17.29
N THR A 43 -2.40 12.79 17.85
CA THR A 43 -1.16 12.96 17.07
C THR A 43 -0.58 11.61 16.67
N ILE A 44 0.10 11.59 15.52
CA ILE A 44 0.94 10.47 15.08
C ILE A 44 2.41 10.80 15.29
N VAL A 45 3.22 9.77 15.47
CA VAL A 45 4.67 9.93 15.64
C VAL A 45 5.35 10.36 14.34
N THR A 46 6.42 11.10 14.44
CA THR A 46 7.34 11.31 13.33
C THR A 46 8.10 10.01 13.06
N PRO A 47 8.12 9.51 11.81
CA PRO A 47 8.80 8.28 11.47
C PRO A 47 10.26 8.26 11.93
N SER A 48 10.68 7.19 12.62
CA SER A 48 12.05 7.05 13.10
C SER A 48 12.95 6.39 12.06
N LEU A 49 14.20 6.86 12.00
CA LEU A 49 15.24 6.25 11.18
C LEU A 49 15.61 4.87 11.73
N ILE A 50 15.61 3.87 10.86
CA ILE A 50 16.09 2.51 11.14
C ILE A 50 17.50 2.33 10.58
N LYS A 51 17.68 2.64 9.28
CA LYS A 51 18.98 2.46 8.60
C LYS A 51 19.14 3.45 7.46
N ASP A 52 20.35 3.94 7.28
CA ASP A 52 20.80 4.69 6.11
C ASP A 52 21.72 3.80 5.25
N PHE A 53 21.42 3.69 3.97
CA PHE A 53 22.17 2.91 2.99
C PHE A 53 23.11 3.76 2.14
N GLY A 54 23.03 5.09 2.24
CA GLY A 54 23.85 6.03 1.47
C GLY A 54 23.46 6.19 0.00
N GLU A 55 22.62 5.32 -0.54
CA GLU A 55 22.13 5.32 -1.91
C GLU A 55 20.61 5.12 -1.94
N ARG A 56 19.93 5.65 -2.98
CA ARG A 56 18.47 5.59 -3.09
C ARG A 56 17.96 4.16 -3.14
N ILE A 57 17.04 3.86 -2.24
CA ILE A 57 16.31 2.58 -2.17
C ILE A 57 15.11 2.65 -3.12
N VAL A 58 14.95 1.66 -4.00
CA VAL A 58 13.83 1.56 -4.95
C VAL A 58 12.84 0.47 -4.54
N SER A 59 13.33 -0.62 -3.94
CA SER A 59 12.50 -1.70 -3.45
C SER A 59 12.89 -2.09 -2.03
N LEU A 60 11.88 -2.43 -1.25
CA LEU A 60 12.01 -2.93 0.11
C LEU A 60 11.23 -4.25 0.20
N MET A 61 11.88 -5.33 0.59
CA MET A 61 11.35 -6.68 0.44
C MET A 61 11.49 -7.48 1.73
N PRO A 62 10.44 -8.22 2.16
CA PRO A 62 10.53 -9.06 3.35
C PRO A 62 11.45 -10.25 3.08
N TYR A 63 12.30 -10.57 4.03
CA TYR A 63 13.22 -11.71 3.96
C TYR A 63 13.10 -12.55 5.23
N TYR A 64 12.65 -13.78 5.05
CA TYR A 64 12.52 -14.73 6.16
C TYR A 64 13.66 -15.75 6.11
N ASN A 65 14.62 -15.58 6.97
CA ASN A 65 15.61 -16.60 7.26
C ASN A 65 15.10 -17.48 8.42
N ASN A 66 15.57 -18.71 8.56
CA ASN A 66 15.03 -19.73 9.49
C ASN A 66 14.76 -19.26 10.93
N THR A 67 15.31 -18.13 11.36
CA THR A 67 15.22 -17.62 12.73
C THR A 67 14.88 -16.14 12.85
N ILE A 68 14.91 -15.37 11.78
CA ILE A 68 14.81 -13.90 11.83
C ILE A 68 13.98 -13.39 10.67
N GLU A 69 12.99 -12.56 10.97
CA GLU A 69 12.40 -11.66 10.00
C GLU A 69 13.34 -10.48 9.77
N ASP A 70 13.80 -10.32 8.56
CA ASP A 70 14.70 -9.25 8.12
C ASP A 70 14.19 -8.68 6.79
N TYR A 71 14.91 -7.75 6.21
CA TYR A 71 14.56 -7.16 4.92
C TYR A 71 15.74 -7.09 3.98
N LEU A 72 15.41 -7.12 2.70
CA LEU A 72 16.33 -6.83 1.61
C LEU A 72 15.94 -5.50 0.95
N VAL A 73 16.93 -4.82 0.39
CA VAL A 73 16.74 -3.56 -0.33
C VAL A 73 17.26 -3.70 -1.76
N GLY A 74 16.47 -3.17 -2.71
CA GLY A 74 16.89 -2.99 -4.10
C GLY A 74 17.52 -1.61 -4.27
N ILE A 75 18.82 -1.56 -4.59
CA ILE A 75 19.60 -0.33 -4.75
C ILE A 75 20.42 -0.43 -6.04
N GLY A 76 20.25 0.55 -6.94
CA GLY A 76 20.98 0.57 -8.21
C GLY A 76 20.73 -0.70 -9.02
N THR A 77 21.72 -1.58 -9.14
CA THR A 77 21.67 -2.87 -9.83
C THR A 77 21.90 -4.06 -8.89
N GLN A 78 21.69 -3.86 -7.58
CA GLN A 78 22.01 -4.82 -6.54
C GLN A 78 20.83 -5.07 -5.60
N ILE A 79 20.83 -6.27 -4.99
CA ILE A 79 20.05 -6.57 -3.78
C ILE A 79 21.03 -6.60 -2.61
N ARG A 80 20.74 -5.82 -1.57
CA ARG A 80 21.54 -5.77 -0.35
C ARG A 80 20.70 -6.17 0.87
N ASN A 81 21.37 -6.75 1.86
CA ASN A 81 20.73 -7.06 3.15
C ASN A 81 20.69 -5.82 4.07
N SER A 82 20.05 -5.96 5.23
CA SER A 82 19.95 -4.93 6.27
C SER A 82 21.31 -4.39 6.76
N ASN A 83 22.39 -5.17 6.62
CA ASN A 83 23.77 -4.75 6.92
C ASN A 83 24.45 -4.01 5.76
N ASN A 84 23.73 -3.75 4.66
CA ASN A 84 24.23 -3.09 3.44
C ASN A 84 25.23 -3.94 2.64
N SER A 85 25.21 -5.26 2.78
CA SER A 85 26.05 -6.18 2.01
C SER A 85 25.32 -6.67 0.76
N SER A 86 25.98 -6.64 -0.40
CA SER A 86 25.43 -7.19 -1.65
C SER A 86 25.31 -8.71 -1.56
N LEU A 87 24.19 -9.25 -2.04
CA LEU A 87 23.89 -10.68 -2.01
C LEU A 87 24.10 -11.36 -3.36
N LEU A 88 24.11 -10.62 -4.47
CA LEU A 88 24.28 -11.16 -5.80
C LEU A 88 25.71 -10.96 -6.31
N SER A 89 26.22 -11.98 -6.99
CA SER A 89 27.51 -11.91 -7.70
C SER A 89 27.42 -11.28 -9.10
N TYR A 90 26.22 -10.92 -9.53
CA TYR A 90 25.93 -10.29 -10.81
C TYR A 90 25.06 -9.05 -10.64
N ALA A 91 25.11 -8.14 -11.61
CA ALA A 91 24.27 -6.95 -11.63
C ALA A 91 22.89 -7.26 -12.24
N LEU A 92 21.85 -6.65 -11.68
CA LEU A 92 20.52 -6.64 -12.25
C LEU A 92 20.36 -5.50 -13.25
N SER A 93 19.35 -5.59 -14.11
CA SER A 93 18.97 -4.51 -15.04
C SER A 93 18.32 -3.32 -14.32
N GLY A 94 17.82 -3.52 -13.12
CA GLY A 94 17.20 -2.50 -12.27
C GLY A 94 16.92 -3.01 -10.87
N SER A 95 16.48 -2.11 -9.98
CA SER A 95 16.21 -2.40 -8.58
C SER A 95 14.72 -2.26 -8.20
N LYS A 96 13.84 -2.10 -9.20
CA LYS A 96 12.39 -2.20 -8.99
C LYS A 96 11.99 -3.67 -9.04
N LEU A 97 11.84 -4.26 -7.87
CA LEU A 97 11.71 -5.70 -7.67
C LEU A 97 10.33 -6.05 -7.10
N ASP A 98 9.83 -7.22 -7.48
CA ASP A 98 8.78 -7.95 -6.79
C ASP A 98 9.36 -9.28 -6.29
N SER A 99 8.85 -9.81 -5.18
CA SER A 99 9.48 -10.95 -4.52
C SER A 99 8.51 -11.71 -3.63
N LEU A 100 8.87 -12.95 -3.35
CA LEU A 100 8.19 -13.77 -2.36
C LEU A 100 9.19 -14.68 -1.63
N ASN A 101 8.83 -15.05 -0.40
CA ASN A 101 9.51 -16.10 0.33
C ASN A 101 8.80 -17.43 0.05
N PHE A 102 9.58 -18.46 -0.21
CA PHE A 102 9.07 -19.75 -0.65
C PHE A 102 9.88 -20.88 -0.04
N GLU A 103 9.25 -22.01 0.23
CA GLU A 103 9.94 -23.23 0.64
C GLU A 103 10.11 -24.16 -0.55
N TYR A 104 11.35 -24.44 -0.92
CA TYR A 104 11.70 -25.31 -2.04
C TYR A 104 12.69 -26.38 -1.61
N LYS A 105 12.33 -27.66 -1.84
CA LYS A 105 13.14 -28.82 -1.41
C LYS A 105 13.52 -28.78 0.07
N GLY A 106 12.58 -28.38 0.93
CA GLY A 106 12.78 -28.28 2.38
C GLY A 106 13.69 -27.13 2.81
N LYS A 107 14.00 -26.19 1.91
CA LYS A 107 14.83 -25.02 2.17
C LYS A 107 14.05 -23.74 1.93
N LYS A 108 14.15 -22.80 2.86
CA LYS A 108 13.58 -21.47 2.68
C LYS A 108 14.44 -20.68 1.71
N ILE A 109 13.80 -20.14 0.69
CA ILE A 109 14.42 -19.31 -0.33
C ILE A 109 13.61 -18.03 -0.52
N PHE A 110 14.28 -17.02 -0.98
CA PHE A 110 13.70 -15.78 -1.46
C PHE A 110 13.79 -15.78 -2.98
N VAL A 111 12.66 -15.62 -3.65
CA VAL A 111 12.58 -15.56 -5.11
C VAL A 111 12.20 -14.15 -5.51
N PHE A 112 12.78 -13.64 -6.58
CA PHE A 112 12.55 -12.27 -7.02
C PHE A 112 12.52 -12.15 -8.55
N CYS A 113 11.78 -11.12 -8.99
CA CYS A 113 11.73 -10.67 -10.37
C CYS A 113 12.22 -9.23 -10.48
N SER A 114 12.94 -8.94 -11.57
CA SER A 114 13.26 -7.58 -11.98
C SER A 114 12.94 -7.45 -13.47
N GLU A 115 12.28 -6.45 -13.88
CA GLU A 115 11.63 -6.23 -15.19
C GLU A 115 12.30 -6.87 -16.44
N LEU A 116 13.64 -6.90 -16.51
CA LEU A 116 14.41 -7.40 -17.66
C LEU A 116 15.24 -8.66 -17.38
N ASP A 117 15.34 -9.06 -16.12
CA ASP A 117 16.13 -10.21 -15.73
C ASP A 117 15.27 -11.47 -15.60
N ASN A 118 15.90 -12.61 -15.77
CA ASN A 118 15.26 -13.87 -15.43
C ASN A 118 15.02 -13.95 -13.92
N VAL A 119 13.97 -14.66 -13.52
CA VAL A 119 13.68 -14.92 -12.11
C VAL A 119 14.93 -15.40 -11.39
N GLY A 120 15.20 -14.79 -10.26
CA GLY A 120 16.36 -15.10 -9.42
C GLY A 120 15.97 -15.64 -8.06
N MET A 121 16.92 -16.24 -7.36
CA MET A 121 16.76 -16.70 -5.99
C MET A 121 17.94 -16.31 -5.11
N ILE A 122 17.66 -16.17 -3.83
CA ILE A 122 18.62 -15.96 -2.75
C ILE A 122 18.27 -16.94 -1.62
N GLY A 123 19.26 -17.64 -1.08
CA GLY A 123 19.05 -18.54 0.06
C GLY A 123 20.03 -19.69 0.14
N GLU A 124 19.68 -20.71 0.90
CA GLU A 124 20.56 -21.87 1.16
C GLU A 124 20.92 -22.68 -0.10
N LEU A 125 20.12 -22.58 -1.16
CA LEU A 125 20.38 -23.24 -2.46
C LEU A 125 21.22 -22.37 -3.41
N GLY A 126 21.79 -21.29 -2.91
CA GLY A 126 22.66 -20.36 -3.64
C GLY A 126 21.94 -19.08 -4.08
N ASN A 127 22.74 -18.10 -4.47
CA ASN A 127 22.26 -16.79 -4.96
C ASN A 127 22.47 -16.74 -6.47
N ARG A 128 21.45 -17.05 -7.24
CA ARG A 128 21.58 -17.27 -8.69
C ARG A 128 20.28 -17.00 -9.45
N LYS A 129 20.37 -16.92 -10.78
CA LYS A 129 19.20 -17.02 -11.66
C LYS A 129 18.64 -18.44 -11.64
N LEU A 130 17.33 -18.59 -11.67
CA LEU A 130 16.68 -19.89 -11.80
C LEU A 130 16.89 -20.43 -13.21
N LYS A 131 17.20 -21.71 -13.29
CA LYS A 131 17.29 -22.41 -14.57
C LYS A 131 15.90 -22.80 -15.07
N ASN A 132 15.80 -23.12 -16.35
CA ASN A 132 14.61 -23.75 -16.91
C ASN A 132 14.99 -25.13 -17.44
N ARG A 133 14.60 -26.15 -16.71
CA ARG A 133 14.93 -27.54 -17.01
C ARG A 133 13.92 -28.51 -16.42
N ARG A 134 13.80 -29.69 -17.02
CA ARG A 134 13.05 -30.82 -16.50
C ARG A 134 13.98 -31.94 -16.08
N ILE A 135 13.70 -32.60 -14.96
CA ILE A 135 14.46 -33.78 -14.53
C ILE A 135 14.04 -34.98 -15.38
N SER A 136 15.01 -35.71 -15.95
CA SER A 136 14.81 -36.98 -16.66
C SER A 136 15.15 -38.13 -15.71
N TYR A 137 14.27 -39.14 -15.66
CA TYR A 137 14.44 -40.32 -14.85
C TYR A 137 14.62 -41.57 -15.74
N ASN A 138 15.43 -42.53 -15.27
CA ASN A 138 15.55 -43.82 -15.89
C ASN A 138 14.36 -44.71 -15.54
N LYS A 139 14.35 -45.95 -16.05
CA LYS A 139 13.25 -46.91 -15.79
C LYS A 139 13.17 -47.37 -14.34
N GLU A 140 14.24 -47.24 -13.60
CA GLU A 140 14.37 -47.59 -12.20
C GLU A 140 13.94 -46.39 -11.28
N GLY A 141 13.61 -45.23 -11.88
CA GLY A 141 13.19 -44.02 -11.14
C GLY A 141 14.37 -43.17 -10.59
N GLU A 142 15.59 -43.43 -11.07
CA GLU A 142 16.75 -42.63 -10.72
C GLU A 142 16.96 -41.50 -11.72
N ILE A 143 17.56 -40.39 -11.30
CA ILE A 143 17.88 -39.28 -12.18
C ILE A 143 18.93 -39.71 -13.18
N ASP A 144 18.61 -39.68 -14.46
CA ASP A 144 19.51 -40.02 -15.56
C ASP A 144 19.94 -38.80 -16.42
N GLY A 145 19.54 -37.63 -16.02
CA GLY A 145 19.90 -36.38 -16.65
C GLY A 145 18.84 -35.28 -16.52
N TYR A 146 18.97 -34.27 -17.36
CA TYR A 146 18.08 -33.10 -17.37
C TYR A 146 17.71 -32.72 -18.79
N ILE A 147 16.49 -32.34 -19.06
CA ILE A 147 16.02 -31.84 -20.35
C ILE A 147 15.95 -30.32 -20.26
N ASP A 148 16.63 -29.62 -21.15
CA ASP A 148 16.58 -28.15 -21.22
C ASP A 148 15.24 -27.67 -21.87
N ALA A 149 15.00 -26.35 -21.84
CA ALA A 149 13.80 -25.75 -22.42
C ALA A 149 13.66 -25.97 -23.94
N ASN A 150 14.73 -26.37 -24.61
CA ASN A 150 14.74 -26.70 -26.04
C ASN A 150 14.52 -28.19 -26.30
N GLY A 151 14.23 -28.98 -25.26
CA GLY A 151 14.02 -30.44 -25.36
C GLY A 151 15.32 -31.25 -25.47
N VAL A 152 16.48 -30.66 -25.22
CA VAL A 152 17.78 -31.33 -25.35
C VAL A 152 18.19 -31.91 -24.00
N LYS A 153 18.45 -33.24 -23.98
CA LYS A 153 18.91 -33.94 -22.77
C LYS A 153 20.37 -33.60 -22.46
N LYS A 154 20.64 -33.25 -21.20
CA LYS A 154 21.95 -32.94 -20.63
C LYS A 154 22.31 -33.95 -19.55
N ALA A 155 23.56 -34.33 -19.42
CA ALA A 155 24.00 -35.29 -18.41
C ALA A 155 23.98 -34.65 -16.99
N THR A 156 24.29 -33.37 -16.91
CA THR A 156 24.36 -32.63 -15.65
C THR A 156 23.58 -31.33 -15.70
N GLU A 157 23.08 -30.89 -14.54
CA GLU A 157 22.38 -29.60 -14.41
C GLU A 157 23.29 -28.42 -14.77
N ALA A 158 24.60 -28.54 -14.58
CA ALA A 158 25.58 -27.51 -14.93
C ALA A 158 25.57 -27.14 -16.41
N GLU A 159 25.27 -28.09 -17.28
CA GLU A 159 25.19 -27.90 -18.74
C GLU A 159 23.94 -27.17 -19.22
N ILE A 160 22.95 -26.94 -18.34
CA ILE A 160 21.75 -26.20 -18.67
C ILE A 160 22.07 -24.70 -18.76
N THR A 161 21.83 -24.12 -19.92
CA THR A 161 22.05 -22.69 -20.23
C THR A 161 20.77 -21.90 -20.36
N THR A 162 19.60 -22.56 -20.28
CA THR A 162 18.29 -21.92 -20.31
C THR A 162 17.87 -21.52 -18.91
N TYR A 163 17.16 -20.38 -18.81
CA TYR A 163 16.74 -19.81 -17.54
C TYR A 163 15.24 -19.67 -17.47
N ALA A 164 14.69 -19.58 -16.25
CA ALA A 164 13.31 -19.23 -15.98
C ALA A 164 12.90 -17.95 -16.73
N PRO A 165 11.60 -17.71 -16.97
CA PRO A 165 11.14 -16.54 -17.70
C PRO A 165 11.67 -15.24 -17.11
N LYS A 166 11.73 -14.19 -17.92
CA LYS A 166 11.86 -12.81 -17.45
C LYS A 166 10.50 -12.33 -16.96
N GLY A 167 10.50 -11.41 -16.02
CA GLY A 167 9.26 -10.80 -15.58
C GLY A 167 9.48 -9.82 -14.43
N ARG A 168 8.42 -9.07 -14.14
CA ARG A 168 8.42 -8.04 -13.12
C ARG A 168 7.57 -8.39 -11.92
N PHE A 169 6.57 -9.25 -12.08
CA PHE A 169 5.60 -9.63 -11.07
C PHE A 169 5.70 -11.11 -10.80
N ILE A 170 5.65 -11.49 -9.52
CA ILE A 170 5.74 -12.88 -9.11
C ILE A 170 4.73 -13.18 -8.02
N GLU A 171 4.02 -14.30 -8.16
CA GLU A 171 3.06 -14.81 -7.18
C GLU A 171 3.18 -16.33 -7.05
N LEU A 172 2.75 -16.86 -5.90
CA LEU A 172 2.63 -18.30 -5.64
C LEU A 172 1.15 -18.67 -5.57
N HIS A 173 0.73 -19.63 -6.40
CA HIS A 173 -0.64 -20.14 -6.38
C HIS A 173 -0.67 -21.62 -6.79
N TYR A 174 -1.34 -22.46 -6.01
CA TYR A 174 -1.43 -23.92 -6.21
C TYR A 174 -0.07 -24.55 -6.52
N ASP A 175 0.89 -24.35 -5.63
CA ASP A 175 2.26 -24.89 -5.75
C ASP A 175 2.98 -24.55 -7.06
N ARG A 176 2.61 -23.44 -7.69
CA ARG A 176 3.23 -22.91 -8.90
C ARG A 176 3.66 -21.47 -8.70
N LEU A 177 4.84 -21.16 -9.17
CA LEU A 177 5.23 -19.76 -9.36
C LEU A 177 4.56 -19.21 -10.62
N TRP A 178 3.95 -18.04 -10.50
CA TRP A 178 3.37 -17.29 -11.59
C TRP A 178 4.20 -16.03 -11.82
N VAL A 179 4.57 -15.77 -13.08
CA VAL A 179 5.43 -14.66 -13.46
C VAL A 179 4.81 -13.91 -14.62
N ALA A 180 4.79 -12.58 -14.55
CA ALA A 180 4.28 -11.71 -15.61
C ALA A 180 5.10 -10.42 -15.73
N GLY A 181 4.83 -9.63 -16.78
CA GLY A 181 5.50 -8.35 -17.00
C GLY A 181 6.83 -8.51 -17.75
N ASP A 182 6.95 -9.52 -18.59
CA ASP A 182 8.02 -9.67 -19.58
C ASP A 182 7.84 -8.61 -20.69
N ASN A 183 8.84 -7.79 -20.92
CA ASN A 183 8.79 -6.76 -21.96
C ASN A 183 8.77 -7.31 -23.39
N GLU A 184 9.28 -8.51 -23.61
CA GLU A 184 9.24 -9.18 -24.92
C GLU A 184 7.84 -9.79 -25.18
N ASN A 185 7.13 -10.19 -24.11
CA ASN A 185 5.80 -10.76 -24.15
C ASN A 185 4.87 -10.05 -23.13
N PRO A 186 4.49 -8.78 -23.36
CA PRO A 186 3.82 -7.94 -22.35
C PRO A 186 2.44 -8.39 -21.91
N ASP A 187 1.81 -9.29 -22.68
CA ASP A 187 0.49 -9.87 -22.42
C ASP A 187 0.58 -11.29 -21.83
N ARG A 188 1.78 -11.81 -21.59
CA ARG A 188 1.98 -13.20 -21.17
C ARG A 188 2.14 -13.33 -19.68
N VAL A 189 1.51 -14.36 -19.14
CA VAL A 189 1.69 -14.83 -17.77
C VAL A 189 2.23 -16.24 -17.83
N TYR A 190 3.41 -16.46 -17.27
CA TYR A 190 4.05 -17.76 -17.18
C TYR A 190 3.71 -18.42 -15.85
N PHE A 191 3.70 -19.75 -15.83
CA PHE A 191 3.58 -20.55 -14.62
C PHE A 191 4.55 -21.72 -14.63
N SER A 192 5.10 -22.05 -13.46
CA SER A 192 6.00 -23.20 -13.30
C SER A 192 5.22 -24.50 -13.15
N THR A 193 5.92 -25.62 -13.25
CA THR A 193 5.40 -26.94 -12.87
C THR A 193 5.06 -26.99 -11.39
N ALA A 194 3.99 -27.71 -11.00
CA ALA A 194 3.63 -27.90 -9.60
C ALA A 194 4.58 -28.86 -8.86
N GLY A 195 5.21 -29.80 -9.61
CA GLY A 195 6.06 -30.82 -9.00
C GLY A 195 5.31 -31.86 -8.16
N VAL A 196 5.98 -32.92 -7.76
CA VAL A 196 5.41 -34.00 -6.95
C VAL A 196 5.37 -33.64 -5.46
N ASN A 197 6.30 -32.77 -5.02
CA ASN A 197 6.47 -32.37 -3.63
C ASN A 197 6.44 -30.84 -3.46
N GLY A 198 5.51 -30.17 -4.16
CA GLY A 198 5.43 -28.71 -4.26
C GLY A 198 5.98 -28.17 -5.58
N ALA A 199 5.90 -26.87 -5.80
CA ALA A 199 6.30 -26.24 -7.06
C ALA A 199 7.73 -26.57 -7.46
N ASP A 200 7.94 -27.00 -8.72
CA ASP A 200 9.29 -26.98 -9.29
C ASP A 200 9.52 -25.62 -9.98
N ILE A 201 10.17 -24.74 -9.24
CA ILE A 201 10.47 -23.38 -9.67
C ILE A 201 11.50 -23.27 -10.79
N GLU A 202 12.04 -24.41 -11.23
CA GLU A 202 13.02 -24.50 -12.31
C GLU A 202 12.50 -25.28 -13.52
N ASP A 203 11.21 -25.62 -13.57
CA ASP A 203 10.55 -26.19 -14.74
C ASP A 203 9.38 -25.31 -15.21
N TRP A 204 9.54 -24.71 -16.37
CA TRP A 204 8.59 -23.80 -17.03
C TRP A 204 8.16 -24.31 -18.41
N THR A 205 8.40 -25.59 -18.68
CA THR A 205 8.20 -26.16 -20.01
C THR A 205 6.76 -26.66 -20.19
N SER A 206 6.25 -26.56 -21.42
CA SER A 206 5.01 -27.19 -21.82
C SER A 206 5.14 -28.73 -21.78
N PRO A 207 4.04 -29.50 -21.71
CA PRO A 207 4.11 -30.94 -21.67
C PRO A 207 4.77 -31.50 -22.93
N ILE A 208 5.54 -32.57 -22.76
CA ILE A 208 6.12 -33.32 -23.87
C ILE A 208 5.20 -34.49 -24.25
N GLU A 209 4.48 -35.05 -23.27
CA GLU A 209 3.54 -36.17 -23.42
C GLU A 209 2.19 -35.85 -22.75
N GLU A 210 1.10 -36.47 -23.23
CA GLU A 210 -0.25 -36.30 -22.65
C GLU A 210 -0.32 -36.70 -21.16
N ALA A 211 0.51 -37.63 -20.72
CA ALA A 211 0.57 -38.08 -19.32
C ALA A 211 1.05 -36.96 -18.35
N GLU A 212 1.67 -35.90 -18.86
CA GLU A 212 2.18 -34.79 -18.08
C GLU A 212 1.19 -33.59 -18.01
N ALA A 213 0.03 -33.73 -18.63
CA ALA A 213 -0.94 -32.63 -18.86
C ALA A 213 -1.26 -31.80 -17.59
N ASN A 214 -1.35 -32.45 -16.44
CA ASN A 214 -1.73 -31.80 -15.18
C ASN A 214 -0.57 -31.19 -14.38
N GLN A 215 0.68 -31.47 -14.74
CA GLN A 215 1.85 -31.10 -13.93
C GLN A 215 2.83 -30.14 -14.63
N HIS A 216 2.69 -29.91 -15.92
CA HIS A 216 3.62 -29.11 -16.70
C HIS A 216 3.62 -27.61 -16.33
N GLY A 217 4.68 -26.91 -16.64
CA GLY A 217 4.76 -25.45 -16.72
C GLY A 217 4.19 -24.94 -18.05
N GLY A 218 4.16 -23.64 -18.23
CA GLY A 218 3.68 -23.02 -19.46
C GLY A 218 3.34 -21.56 -19.34
N PHE A 219 2.40 -21.09 -20.18
CA PHE A 219 1.96 -19.71 -20.16
C PHE A 219 0.51 -19.55 -20.63
N ILE A 220 -0.07 -18.41 -20.28
CA ILE A 220 -1.38 -17.94 -20.77
C ILE A 220 -1.18 -16.55 -21.38
N ASP A 221 -1.67 -16.33 -22.59
CA ASP A 221 -1.65 -15.01 -23.23
C ASP A 221 -2.96 -14.26 -22.89
N VAL A 222 -2.82 -13.16 -22.13
CA VAL A 222 -3.91 -12.31 -21.67
C VAL A 222 -4.09 -11.15 -22.63
N ARG A 223 -4.68 -11.43 -23.78
CA ARG A 223 -4.90 -10.41 -24.82
C ARG A 223 -6.09 -9.54 -24.47
N SER A 224 -5.90 -8.23 -24.51
CA SER A 224 -6.99 -7.26 -24.38
C SER A 224 -7.05 -6.36 -25.62
N TYR A 225 -8.27 -5.93 -25.97
CA TYR A 225 -8.48 -5.02 -27.11
C TYR A 225 -7.90 -3.62 -26.89
N ASP A 226 -7.58 -3.25 -25.66
CA ASP A 226 -7.01 -1.95 -25.31
C ASP A 226 -5.48 -1.86 -25.49
N GLY A 227 -4.84 -2.98 -25.85
CA GLY A 227 -3.39 -3.07 -26.08
C GLY A 227 -2.51 -2.77 -24.85
N GLY A 228 -3.12 -2.69 -23.67
CA GLY A 228 -2.41 -2.38 -22.43
C GLY A 228 -1.58 -3.57 -21.95
N LYS A 229 -0.36 -3.28 -21.47
CA LYS A 229 0.51 -4.27 -20.83
C LYS A 229 -0.03 -4.70 -19.46
N ILE A 230 0.45 -5.83 -18.94
CA ILE A 230 0.21 -6.25 -17.57
C ILE A 230 0.90 -5.28 -16.62
N ILE A 231 0.16 -4.80 -15.60
CA ILE A 231 0.62 -3.85 -14.59
C ILE A 231 0.84 -4.54 -13.25
N GLY A 232 0.17 -5.65 -12.98
CA GLY A 232 0.32 -6.37 -11.73
C GLY A 232 -0.29 -7.76 -11.76
N LEU A 233 0.20 -8.60 -10.87
CA LEU A 233 -0.25 -9.97 -10.65
C LEU A 233 -0.47 -10.14 -9.15
N LYS A 234 -1.64 -10.64 -8.72
CA LYS A 234 -1.94 -10.93 -7.31
C LYS A 234 -2.87 -12.12 -7.16
N VAL A 235 -2.64 -12.91 -6.13
CA VAL A 235 -3.57 -13.98 -5.74
C VAL A 235 -4.65 -13.38 -4.86
N ILE A 236 -5.90 -13.43 -5.32
CA ILE A 236 -7.07 -12.88 -4.64
C ILE A 236 -8.19 -13.91 -4.69
N PHE A 237 -8.76 -14.26 -3.53
CA PHE A 237 -9.85 -15.25 -3.42
C PHE A 237 -9.60 -16.54 -4.21
N ASN A 238 -8.43 -17.12 -4.02
CA ASN A 238 -8.05 -18.37 -4.66
C ASN A 238 -8.04 -18.34 -6.20
N ALA A 239 -7.77 -17.17 -6.77
CA ALA A 239 -7.57 -17.00 -8.21
C ALA A 239 -6.39 -16.06 -8.45
N VAL A 240 -5.68 -16.28 -9.56
CA VAL A 240 -4.64 -15.36 -10.02
C VAL A 240 -5.31 -14.21 -10.75
N VAL A 241 -5.24 -13.00 -10.19
CA VAL A 241 -5.79 -11.79 -10.79
C VAL A 241 -4.69 -11.00 -11.48
N ILE A 242 -4.94 -10.68 -12.73
CA ILE A 242 -4.01 -10.01 -13.65
C ILE A 242 -4.55 -8.61 -13.92
N PHE A 243 -3.85 -7.59 -13.46
CA PHE A 243 -4.23 -6.19 -13.67
C PHE A 243 -3.56 -5.64 -14.92
N LYS A 244 -4.34 -4.97 -15.74
CA LYS A 244 -3.90 -4.14 -16.87
C LYS A 244 -4.30 -2.67 -16.62
N ASN A 245 -3.95 -1.77 -17.51
CA ASN A 245 -4.25 -0.33 -17.32
C ASN A 245 -5.75 -0.01 -17.22
N LYS A 246 -6.59 -0.71 -17.99
CA LYS A 246 -8.03 -0.43 -18.09
C LYS A 246 -8.91 -1.60 -17.70
N THR A 247 -8.35 -2.79 -17.60
CA THR A 247 -9.08 -4.02 -17.37
C THR A 247 -8.34 -4.89 -16.36
N ALA A 248 -9.04 -5.87 -15.81
CA ALA A 248 -8.43 -6.94 -15.05
C ALA A 248 -9.00 -8.28 -15.52
N TYR A 249 -8.21 -9.31 -15.37
CA TYR A 249 -8.58 -10.70 -15.67
C TYR A 249 -8.31 -11.56 -14.44
N LYS A 250 -8.98 -12.69 -14.37
CA LYS A 250 -8.67 -13.71 -13.38
C LYS A 250 -8.55 -15.06 -14.04
N VAL A 251 -7.61 -15.85 -13.54
CA VAL A 251 -7.44 -17.25 -13.93
C VAL A 251 -8.00 -18.10 -12.83
N PHE A 252 -8.99 -18.93 -13.17
CA PHE A 252 -9.51 -19.98 -12.33
C PHE A 252 -8.87 -21.30 -12.69
N GLY A 253 -9.01 -22.27 -11.80
CA GLY A 253 -8.49 -23.60 -11.99
C GLY A 253 -7.28 -23.88 -11.11
N ASN A 254 -6.94 -25.13 -10.95
CA ASN A 254 -5.82 -25.59 -10.12
C ASN A 254 -4.76 -26.36 -10.93
N SER A 255 -5.02 -26.59 -12.21
CA SER A 255 -4.09 -27.24 -13.14
C SER A 255 -4.19 -26.63 -14.53
N PRO A 256 -3.14 -26.76 -15.37
CA PRO A 256 -3.14 -26.22 -16.72
C PRO A 256 -4.32 -26.66 -17.60
N ASP A 257 -4.83 -27.87 -17.40
CA ASP A 257 -5.96 -28.41 -18.19
C ASP A 257 -7.30 -27.76 -17.89
N ASN A 258 -7.43 -27.12 -16.71
CA ASN A 258 -8.67 -26.48 -16.28
C ASN A 258 -8.52 -24.99 -16.01
N TYR A 259 -7.45 -24.36 -16.50
CA TYR A 259 -7.32 -22.91 -16.40
C TYR A 259 -8.32 -22.22 -17.32
N GLU A 260 -9.17 -21.39 -16.72
CA GLU A 260 -10.10 -20.51 -17.41
C GLU A 260 -9.73 -19.06 -17.16
N LEU A 261 -9.48 -18.32 -18.24
CA LEU A 261 -9.23 -16.87 -18.21
C LEU A 261 -10.55 -16.12 -18.36
N VAL A 262 -10.94 -15.39 -17.33
CA VAL A 262 -12.19 -14.62 -17.31
C VAL A 262 -11.88 -13.13 -17.12
N GLN A 263 -12.43 -12.29 -18.00
CA GLN A 263 -12.36 -10.86 -17.82
C GLN A 263 -13.28 -10.42 -16.68
N LEU A 264 -12.76 -9.60 -15.78
CA LEU A 264 -13.56 -8.96 -14.74
C LEU A 264 -14.42 -7.84 -15.33
N PHE A 265 -15.68 -7.75 -14.87
CA PHE A 265 -16.64 -6.73 -15.33
C PHE A 265 -16.32 -5.34 -14.78
N SER A 266 -15.09 -4.90 -14.96
CA SER A 266 -14.71 -3.56 -14.54
C SER A 266 -14.00 -2.86 -15.70
N SER A 267 -14.31 -1.60 -15.87
CA SER A 267 -13.55 -0.72 -16.75
C SER A 267 -12.32 -0.13 -16.05
N SER A 268 -12.02 -0.62 -14.86
CA SER A 268 -10.99 -0.05 -13.97
C SER A 268 -9.83 -1.02 -13.81
N GLY A 269 -8.71 -0.72 -14.44
CA GLY A 269 -7.44 -1.40 -14.20
C GLY A 269 -6.57 -0.65 -13.19
N ALA A 270 -5.33 -1.09 -12.98
CA ALA A 270 -4.35 -0.42 -12.12
C ALA A 270 -3.35 0.42 -12.94
N ILE A 271 -2.87 1.52 -12.37
CA ILE A 271 -1.85 2.37 -13.01
C ILE A 271 -0.47 2.23 -12.36
N ALA A 272 -0.40 1.69 -11.15
CA ALA A 272 0.82 1.47 -10.40
C ALA A 272 0.79 0.07 -9.80
N ASP A 273 1.78 -0.74 -10.11
CA ASP A 273 1.93 -2.12 -9.65
C ASP A 273 1.96 -2.23 -8.12
N LYS A 274 2.80 -1.43 -7.48
CA LYS A 274 2.94 -1.40 -6.02
C LYS A 274 1.78 -0.74 -5.28
N SER A 275 0.78 -0.22 -6.00
CA SER A 275 -0.47 0.23 -5.39
C SER A 275 -1.47 -0.91 -5.14
N ILE A 276 -1.24 -2.09 -5.74
CA ILE A 276 -2.13 -3.24 -5.63
C ILE A 276 -1.82 -3.99 -4.34
N CYS A 277 -2.72 -3.91 -3.38
CA CYS A 277 -2.60 -4.59 -2.09
C CYS A 277 -3.79 -5.47 -1.80
N VAL A 278 -3.53 -6.69 -1.35
CA VAL A 278 -4.56 -7.62 -0.89
C VAL A 278 -4.82 -7.34 0.59
N GLY A 279 -6.07 -7.05 0.92
CA GLY A 279 -6.56 -6.90 2.28
C GLY A 279 -7.46 -8.06 2.70
N ASN A 280 -8.07 -7.97 3.88
CA ASN A 280 -8.86 -9.07 4.46
C ASN A 280 -10.07 -9.50 3.59
N ASN A 281 -10.68 -8.57 2.85
CA ASN A 281 -11.94 -8.79 2.14
C ASN A 281 -11.83 -8.47 0.64
N GLY A 282 -10.63 -8.42 0.08
CA GLY A 282 -10.43 -8.11 -1.33
C GLY A 282 -9.12 -7.36 -1.59
N ALA A 283 -9.04 -6.67 -2.70
CA ALA A 283 -7.85 -5.94 -3.10
C ALA A 283 -8.14 -4.45 -3.32
N TYR A 284 -7.19 -3.63 -2.93
CA TYR A 284 -7.16 -2.18 -3.16
C TYR A 284 -6.15 -1.86 -4.24
N PHE A 285 -6.45 -0.90 -5.09
CA PHE A 285 -5.51 -0.47 -6.14
C PHE A 285 -5.82 0.97 -6.59
N LEU A 286 -4.81 1.62 -7.15
CA LEU A 286 -4.91 2.97 -7.69
C LEU A 286 -5.19 2.94 -9.19
N ASN A 287 -6.18 3.73 -9.62
CA ASN A 287 -6.44 4.09 -11.01
C ASN A 287 -6.29 5.61 -11.20
N ASN A 288 -6.40 6.09 -12.43
CA ASN A 288 -6.29 7.52 -12.75
C ASN A 288 -7.34 8.40 -12.05
N ASP A 289 -8.52 7.89 -11.81
CA ASP A 289 -9.66 8.61 -11.22
C ASP A 289 -9.85 8.32 -9.74
N GLY A 290 -9.07 7.41 -9.15
CA GLY A 290 -9.14 7.17 -7.72
C GLY A 290 -8.65 5.82 -7.24
N ILE A 291 -8.96 5.56 -5.98
CA ILE A 291 -8.68 4.29 -5.31
C ILE A 291 -9.89 3.39 -5.45
N TYR A 292 -9.66 2.19 -5.95
CA TYR A 292 -10.68 1.17 -6.12
C TYR A 292 -10.50 0.03 -5.12
N PHE A 293 -11.62 -0.59 -4.78
CA PHE A 293 -11.71 -1.82 -4.01
C PHE A 293 -12.38 -2.91 -4.85
N TYR A 294 -11.72 -4.04 -4.98
CA TYR A 294 -12.23 -5.25 -5.63
C TYR A 294 -12.63 -6.28 -4.56
N ASP A 295 -13.91 -6.65 -4.51
CA ASP A 295 -14.50 -7.57 -3.52
C ASP A 295 -14.55 -9.03 -3.96
N GLY A 296 -13.90 -9.38 -5.09
CA GLY A 296 -13.96 -10.70 -5.72
C GLY A 296 -14.96 -10.80 -6.88
N THR A 297 -15.90 -9.86 -6.98
CA THR A 297 -16.93 -9.80 -8.01
C THR A 297 -16.99 -8.43 -8.69
N ASN A 298 -17.03 -7.37 -7.90
CA ASN A 298 -17.16 -5.99 -8.36
C ASN A 298 -15.98 -5.13 -7.97
N THR A 299 -15.79 -4.04 -8.70
CA THR A 299 -14.85 -2.97 -8.34
C THR A 299 -15.64 -1.71 -8.00
N ASN A 300 -15.32 -1.12 -6.84
CA ASN A 300 -15.98 0.06 -6.33
C ASN A 300 -14.96 1.18 -6.12
N LEU A 301 -15.27 2.39 -6.62
CA LEU A 301 -14.50 3.60 -6.32
C LEU A 301 -14.76 4.02 -4.87
N ILE A 302 -13.74 3.93 -4.02
CA ILE A 302 -13.86 4.25 -2.59
C ILE A 302 -13.38 5.66 -2.23
N SER A 303 -12.58 6.29 -3.09
CA SER A 303 -11.90 7.57 -2.80
C SER A 303 -12.72 8.82 -3.10
N GLN A 304 -14.05 8.71 -3.26
CA GLN A 304 -14.91 9.85 -3.57
C GLN A 304 -14.73 11.03 -2.59
N LYS A 305 -14.55 10.73 -1.31
CA LYS A 305 -14.35 11.76 -0.26
C LYS A 305 -13.08 12.59 -0.44
N ILE A 306 -12.05 12.03 -1.09
CA ILE A 306 -10.76 12.71 -1.33
C ILE A 306 -10.52 13.01 -2.81
N LYS A 307 -11.60 13.21 -3.57
CA LYS A 307 -11.52 13.45 -5.01
C LYS A 307 -10.61 14.62 -5.37
N ASN A 308 -10.63 15.70 -4.59
CA ASN A 308 -9.78 16.87 -4.84
C ASN A 308 -8.29 16.53 -4.67
N THR A 309 -7.94 15.75 -3.66
CA THR A 309 -6.56 15.26 -3.47
C THR A 309 -6.15 14.36 -4.62
N ILE A 310 -6.99 13.41 -5.03
CA ILE A 310 -6.71 12.52 -6.17
C ILE A 310 -6.54 13.31 -7.48
N SER A 311 -7.37 14.33 -7.73
CA SER A 311 -7.30 15.15 -8.97
C SER A 311 -5.99 15.95 -9.10
N ARG A 312 -5.25 16.11 -8.01
CA ARG A 312 -3.92 16.74 -7.96
C ARG A 312 -2.78 15.76 -8.22
N MET A 313 -3.08 14.47 -8.40
CA MET A 313 -2.06 13.45 -8.66
C MET A 313 -1.28 13.78 -9.94
N ASN A 314 0.05 13.73 -9.86
CA ASN A 314 0.92 13.93 -11.02
C ASN A 314 0.90 12.68 -11.92
N SER A 315 0.11 12.70 -12.98
CA SER A 315 -0.11 11.57 -13.89
C SER A 315 1.19 11.02 -14.51
N ASN A 316 2.21 11.86 -14.70
CA ASN A 316 3.50 11.43 -15.27
C ASN A 316 4.30 10.53 -14.33
N TYR A 317 4.05 10.62 -13.03
CA TYR A 317 4.75 9.87 -11.99
C TYR A 317 3.82 8.99 -11.15
N ALA A 318 2.55 8.91 -11.49
CA ALA A 318 1.54 8.13 -10.78
C ALA A 318 1.87 6.63 -10.73
N SER A 319 2.59 6.10 -11.75
CA SER A 319 3.09 4.72 -11.77
C SER A 319 4.15 4.41 -10.69
N ASN A 320 4.67 5.45 -10.03
CA ASN A 320 5.58 5.30 -8.87
C ASN A 320 4.84 5.21 -7.54
N SER A 321 3.50 5.32 -7.54
CA SER A 321 2.70 5.16 -6.33
C SER A 321 2.89 3.79 -5.72
N VAL A 322 2.98 3.76 -4.38
CA VAL A 322 3.21 2.54 -3.62
C VAL A 322 2.23 2.46 -2.46
N ALA A 323 1.81 1.25 -2.13
CA ALA A 323 0.86 1.03 -1.05
C ALA A 323 1.22 -0.19 -0.20
N TYR A 324 0.60 -0.26 0.97
CA TYR A 324 0.63 -1.41 1.85
C TYR A 324 -0.66 -1.52 2.64
N PHE A 325 -1.11 -2.75 2.88
CA PHE A 325 -2.26 -3.01 3.74
C PHE A 325 -1.78 -3.47 5.10
N TYR A 326 -2.02 -2.65 6.14
CA TYR A 326 -1.55 -2.89 7.50
C TYR A 326 -2.62 -2.50 8.53
N ASN A 327 -2.90 -3.38 9.49
CA ASN A 327 -3.85 -3.13 10.59
C ASN A 327 -5.22 -2.57 10.14
N ASN A 328 -5.87 -3.23 9.15
CA ASN A 328 -7.14 -2.81 8.55
C ASN A 328 -7.10 -1.43 7.88
N LYS A 329 -5.93 -0.98 7.47
CA LYS A 329 -5.73 0.26 6.75
C LYS A 329 -4.98 0.04 5.45
N TYR A 330 -5.44 0.67 4.40
CA TYR A 330 -4.71 0.78 3.15
C TYR A 330 -3.93 2.10 3.16
N TYR A 331 -2.62 1.99 3.23
CA TYR A 331 -1.70 3.12 3.11
C TYR A 331 -1.27 3.25 1.66
N LEU A 332 -1.47 4.43 1.08
CA LEU A 332 -1.11 4.71 -0.31
C LEU A 332 -0.30 6.00 -0.39
N ALA A 333 0.93 5.91 -0.85
CA ALA A 333 1.78 7.07 -1.13
C ALA A 333 1.68 7.44 -2.62
N ILE A 334 1.36 8.71 -2.90
CA ILE A 334 1.19 9.23 -4.26
C ILE A 334 1.97 10.53 -4.48
N PRO A 335 2.39 10.81 -5.73
CA PRO A 335 2.91 12.12 -6.10
C PRO A 335 1.74 13.07 -6.41
N ILE A 336 1.66 14.19 -5.71
CA ILE A 336 0.67 15.24 -6.00
C ILE A 336 1.35 16.53 -6.45
N ASP A 337 0.57 17.38 -7.12
CA ASP A 337 1.00 18.63 -7.72
C ASP A 337 2.11 18.38 -8.76
N ASN A 338 3.26 19.03 -8.64
CA ASN A 338 4.39 18.86 -9.55
C ASN A 338 5.47 17.91 -8.99
N SER A 339 5.16 17.14 -7.94
CA SER A 339 6.14 16.24 -7.35
C SER A 339 6.48 15.08 -8.27
N THR A 340 7.76 14.72 -8.33
CA THR A 340 8.27 13.54 -9.04
C THR A 340 8.39 12.31 -8.13
N THR A 341 8.22 12.51 -6.82
CA THR A 341 8.25 11.48 -5.79
C THR A 341 6.94 11.48 -5.01
N ASN A 342 6.62 10.38 -4.35
CA ASN A 342 5.43 10.28 -3.52
C ASN A 342 5.56 11.20 -2.31
N ASN A 343 4.84 12.31 -2.32
CA ASN A 343 4.95 13.38 -1.32
C ASN A 343 3.75 13.46 -0.37
N VAL A 344 2.74 12.64 -0.57
CA VAL A 344 1.58 12.51 0.34
C VAL A 344 1.29 11.04 0.58
N LEU A 345 1.10 10.69 1.84
CA LEU A 345 0.62 9.39 2.27
C LEU A 345 -0.88 9.49 2.62
N ILE A 346 -1.70 8.74 1.91
CA ILE A 346 -3.13 8.57 2.16
C ILE A 346 -3.31 7.35 3.04
N GLU A 347 -4.01 7.50 4.16
CA GLU A 347 -4.48 6.41 5.01
C GLU A 347 -5.98 6.23 4.80
N TYR A 348 -6.40 5.05 4.39
CA TYR A 348 -7.80 4.63 4.33
C TYR A 348 -8.06 3.58 5.40
N ASN A 349 -8.88 3.92 6.39
CA ASN A 349 -9.32 2.99 7.42
C ASN A 349 -10.57 2.24 6.93
N THR A 350 -10.43 0.92 6.75
CA THR A 350 -11.49 0.06 6.18
C THR A 350 -12.67 -0.17 7.13
N LEU A 351 -12.46 0.00 8.44
CA LEU A 351 -13.50 -0.20 9.45
C LEU A 351 -14.44 1.02 9.57
N SER A 352 -13.89 2.22 9.43
CA SER A 352 -14.64 3.48 9.52
C SER A 352 -15.01 4.08 8.17
N ASN A 353 -14.49 3.54 7.06
CA ASN A 353 -14.58 4.11 5.70
C ASN A 353 -14.15 5.58 5.67
N SER A 354 -13.03 5.88 6.31
CA SER A 354 -12.52 7.23 6.46
C SER A 354 -11.11 7.38 5.92
N PHE A 355 -10.79 8.59 5.47
CA PHE A 355 -9.49 8.97 4.95
C PHE A 355 -8.81 9.97 5.86
N VAL A 356 -7.49 9.85 5.98
CA VAL A 356 -6.61 10.84 6.59
C VAL A 356 -5.40 11.02 5.67
N LEU A 357 -4.91 12.25 5.57
CA LEU A 357 -3.71 12.57 4.80
C LEU A 357 -2.51 12.76 5.75
N HIS A 358 -1.36 12.24 5.38
CA HIS A 358 -0.13 12.44 6.14
C HIS A 358 0.92 13.12 5.27
N GLU A 359 1.57 14.15 5.80
CA GLU A 359 2.69 14.84 5.17
C GLU A 359 3.99 14.07 5.43
N ILE A 360 4.03 12.84 4.94
CA ILE A 360 5.20 11.97 4.94
C ILE A 360 5.54 11.70 3.48
N GLY A 361 6.70 12.15 3.05
CA GLY A 361 7.07 12.16 1.64
C GLY A 361 8.27 11.29 1.30
N ASP A 362 8.53 11.22 -0.02
CA ASP A 362 9.58 10.45 -0.68
C ASP A 362 9.53 8.94 -0.38
N ILE A 363 8.31 8.41 -0.25
CA ILE A 363 8.09 6.98 0.01
C ILE A 363 8.25 6.22 -1.29
N SER A 364 9.19 5.27 -1.33
CA SER A 364 9.45 4.44 -2.52
C SER A 364 8.91 3.02 -2.39
N ASP A 365 8.78 2.50 -1.18
CA ASP A 365 8.24 1.17 -0.91
C ASP A 365 7.89 0.97 0.56
N PHE A 366 7.09 -0.06 0.86
CA PHE A 366 6.68 -0.45 2.21
C PHE A 366 6.97 -1.91 2.49
N ILE A 367 7.11 -2.22 3.79
CA ILE A 367 7.26 -3.59 4.28
C ILE A 367 6.78 -3.68 5.74
N GLU A 368 6.20 -4.82 6.11
CA GLU A 368 5.92 -5.17 7.50
C GLU A 368 6.98 -6.13 8.02
N ILE A 369 7.55 -5.82 9.19
CA ILE A 369 8.51 -6.65 9.90
C ILE A 369 8.18 -6.59 11.39
N ASN A 370 8.02 -7.75 12.03
CA ASN A 370 7.74 -7.85 13.46
C ASN A 370 6.55 -6.96 13.90
N ASN A 371 5.45 -6.98 13.15
CA ASN A 371 4.26 -6.15 13.38
C ASN A 371 4.55 -4.63 13.41
N ASP A 372 5.54 -4.17 12.70
CA ASP A 372 5.84 -2.76 12.50
C ASP A 372 5.91 -2.43 11.00
N LEU A 373 5.32 -1.32 10.58
CA LEU A 373 5.32 -0.90 9.19
C LEU A 373 6.54 -0.02 8.91
N TYR A 374 7.43 -0.53 8.06
CA TYR A 374 8.60 0.19 7.57
C TYR A 374 8.35 0.71 6.16
N PHE A 375 9.06 1.77 5.81
CA PHE A 375 9.06 2.31 4.45
C PHE A 375 10.45 2.84 4.08
N SER A 376 10.74 2.83 2.78
CA SER A 376 11.93 3.46 2.24
C SER A 376 11.65 4.90 1.85
N SER A 377 12.57 5.81 2.21
CA SER A 377 12.51 7.25 1.91
C SER A 377 13.91 7.73 1.50
N GLY A 378 14.08 8.02 0.20
CA GLY A 378 15.39 8.32 -0.35
C GLY A 378 16.38 7.16 -0.16
N ASN A 379 17.43 7.40 0.62
CA ASN A 379 18.47 6.42 0.97
C ASN A 379 18.22 5.71 2.32
N THR A 380 17.09 5.97 2.98
CA THR A 380 16.83 5.51 4.35
C THR A 380 15.65 4.55 4.43
N VAL A 381 15.72 3.62 5.39
CA VAL A 381 14.56 2.85 5.88
C VAL A 381 14.10 3.47 7.20
N LYS A 382 12.79 3.69 7.32
CA LYS A 382 12.16 4.31 8.49
C LYS A 382 10.99 3.46 9.00
N SER A 383 10.71 3.50 10.29
CA SER A 383 9.47 2.98 10.87
C SER A 383 8.38 4.04 10.81
N LEU A 384 7.19 3.66 10.33
CA LEU A 384 6.02 4.54 10.29
C LEU A 384 5.35 4.67 11.68
N THR A 385 5.43 3.63 12.49
CA THR A 385 4.68 3.49 13.75
C THR A 385 5.49 3.85 14.99
N LYS A 386 6.82 3.93 14.87
CA LYS A 386 7.73 4.25 15.97
C LYS A 386 8.43 5.59 15.74
N GLY A 387 8.54 6.37 16.82
CA GLY A 387 9.23 7.65 16.79
C GLY A 387 9.25 8.32 18.16
N ASN A 388 10.16 9.30 18.34
CA ASN A 388 10.35 10.01 19.61
C ASN A 388 9.76 11.43 19.59
N SER A 389 9.20 11.86 18.47
CA SER A 389 8.55 13.14 18.27
C SER A 389 7.25 12.96 17.52
N TYR A 390 6.46 14.01 17.37
CA TYR A 390 5.14 13.94 16.76
C TYR A 390 5.09 14.88 15.54
N LEU A 391 4.25 14.53 14.56
CA LEU A 391 3.99 15.37 13.41
C LEU A 391 3.01 16.51 13.76
N PRO A 392 3.05 17.63 13.01
CA PRO A 392 2.08 18.70 13.15
C PRO A 392 0.68 18.21 12.77
N LEU A 393 -0.19 18.05 13.78
CA LEU A 393 -1.58 17.66 13.62
C LEU A 393 -2.41 18.84 13.14
N TYR A 394 -3.31 18.60 12.22
CA TYR A 394 -4.29 19.57 11.75
C TYR A 394 -5.65 18.90 11.50
N TRP A 395 -6.71 19.48 12.04
CA TRP A 395 -8.10 19.10 11.81
C TRP A 395 -8.98 20.33 11.66
N GLU A 396 -9.72 20.45 10.56
CA GLU A 396 -10.56 21.61 10.23
C GLU A 396 -11.98 21.17 9.93
N THR A 397 -12.96 21.69 10.68
CA THR A 397 -14.38 21.45 10.44
C THR A 397 -14.88 22.27 9.25
N ALA A 398 -16.05 21.92 8.71
CA ALA A 398 -16.80 22.80 7.83
C ALA A 398 -17.28 24.06 8.56
N ASN A 399 -17.76 25.05 7.81
CA ASN A 399 -18.50 26.18 8.35
C ASN A 399 -19.86 25.71 8.88
N TYR A 400 -20.16 26.01 10.14
CA TYR A 400 -21.37 25.58 10.82
C TYR A 400 -22.23 26.80 11.25
N ASP A 401 -23.49 26.82 10.85
CA ASP A 401 -24.43 27.94 11.08
C ASP A 401 -25.43 27.68 12.17
N PHE A 402 -25.40 26.51 12.82
CA PHE A 402 -26.34 26.08 13.86
C PHE A 402 -27.82 26.07 13.42
N GLY A 403 -28.07 25.91 12.10
CA GLY A 403 -29.39 25.99 11.50
C GLY A 403 -29.96 27.42 11.39
N MET A 404 -29.14 28.44 11.65
CA MET A 404 -29.55 29.86 11.66
C MET A 404 -28.56 30.73 10.88
N LYS A 405 -28.65 30.68 9.55
CA LYS A 405 -27.71 31.38 8.63
C LYS A 405 -27.59 32.88 8.91
N ASN A 406 -28.69 33.54 9.19
CA ASN A 406 -28.74 35.00 9.28
C ASN A 406 -28.55 35.56 10.71
N ALA A 407 -28.68 34.73 11.72
CA ALA A 407 -28.53 35.17 13.10
C ALA A 407 -27.07 35.40 13.48
N ARG A 408 -26.77 36.51 14.13
CA ARG A 408 -25.46 36.73 14.76
C ARG A 408 -25.36 35.88 16.02
N LYS A 409 -24.17 35.33 16.22
CA LYS A 409 -23.89 34.45 17.35
C LYS A 409 -22.58 34.83 18.00
N ASN A 410 -22.46 34.56 19.29
CA ASN A 410 -21.25 34.75 20.07
C ASN A 410 -20.81 33.41 20.65
N SER A 411 -19.58 32.93 20.29
CA SER A 411 -19.00 31.82 21.03
C SER A 411 -18.63 32.26 22.44
N SER A 412 -18.81 31.38 23.41
CA SER A 412 -18.51 31.66 24.81
C SER A 412 -17.42 30.76 25.37
N TYR A 413 -17.56 29.46 25.25
CA TYR A 413 -16.62 28.48 25.80
C TYR A 413 -16.35 27.33 24.84
N ILE A 414 -15.14 26.76 24.97
CA ILE A 414 -14.80 25.44 24.45
C ILE A 414 -14.73 24.47 25.61
N TYR A 415 -15.35 23.31 25.44
CA TYR A 415 -15.29 22.16 26.33
C TYR A 415 -14.69 20.98 25.58
N PHE A 416 -13.84 20.19 26.21
CA PHE A 416 -13.34 18.95 25.66
C PHE A 416 -12.70 18.10 26.75
N ARG A 417 -12.59 16.79 26.51
CA ARG A 417 -11.69 15.94 27.28
C ARG A 417 -10.37 15.79 26.50
N GLY A 418 -9.27 15.74 27.23
CA GLY A 418 -7.98 15.58 26.57
C GLY A 418 -6.88 15.19 27.53
N LYS A 419 -5.82 14.65 26.97
CA LYS A 419 -4.56 14.33 27.65
C LYS A 419 -3.39 14.53 26.70
N GLY A 420 -2.20 14.71 27.27
CA GLY A 420 -0.97 14.88 26.47
C GLY A 420 0.16 15.40 27.32
N ASN A 421 1.31 15.63 26.66
CA ASN A 421 2.50 16.21 27.29
C ASN A 421 2.85 17.59 26.71
N GLY A 422 1.88 18.28 26.09
CA GLY A 422 2.03 19.59 25.51
C GLY A 422 0.74 20.37 25.47
N SER A 423 0.56 21.19 24.45
CA SER A 423 -0.60 22.06 24.32
C SER A 423 -1.39 21.77 23.05
N VAL A 424 -2.72 21.86 23.14
CA VAL A 424 -3.61 21.91 21.99
C VAL A 424 -3.99 23.35 21.69
N ARG A 425 -4.02 23.71 20.41
CA ARG A 425 -4.56 24.98 19.92
C ARG A 425 -5.94 24.76 19.34
N PHE A 426 -6.91 25.51 19.86
CA PHE A 426 -8.21 25.66 19.22
C PHE A 426 -8.29 27.03 18.57
N ARG A 427 -8.56 27.04 17.25
CA ARG A 427 -8.85 28.25 16.49
C ARG A 427 -10.32 28.26 16.12
N VAL A 428 -11.01 29.33 16.37
CA VAL A 428 -12.39 29.54 15.96
C VAL A 428 -12.42 30.69 14.97
N ILE A 429 -12.81 30.36 13.75
CA ILE A 429 -12.87 31.29 12.62
C ILE A 429 -14.33 31.63 12.34
N THR A 430 -14.59 32.89 12.10
CA THR A 430 -15.88 33.40 11.61
C THR A 430 -15.62 34.23 10.35
N GLU A 431 -16.69 34.64 9.65
CA GLU A 431 -16.59 35.53 8.48
C GLU A 431 -15.88 36.86 8.77
N LYS A 432 -15.69 37.22 10.05
CA LYS A 432 -15.10 38.49 10.44
C LYS A 432 -13.72 38.39 11.05
N LYS A 433 -13.51 37.38 11.88
CA LYS A 433 -12.30 37.27 12.73
C LYS A 433 -11.92 35.82 12.99
N GLU A 434 -10.64 35.67 13.25
CA GLU A 434 -10.07 34.47 13.84
C GLU A 434 -9.70 34.75 15.29
N LYS A 435 -9.96 33.79 16.16
CA LYS A 435 -9.52 33.77 17.56
C LYS A 435 -8.99 32.40 17.87
N PHE A 436 -7.92 32.32 18.66
CA PHE A 436 -7.36 31.06 19.11
C PHE A 436 -7.00 31.09 20.60
N ILE A 437 -6.83 29.90 21.14
CA ILE A 437 -6.34 29.68 22.50
C ILE A 437 -5.45 28.42 22.52
N ASP A 438 -4.32 28.52 23.20
CA ASP A 438 -3.44 27.38 23.50
C ASP A 438 -3.77 26.89 24.92
N ILE A 439 -4.01 25.58 25.03
CA ILE A 439 -4.44 24.97 26.29
C ILE A 439 -3.42 23.88 26.63
N PRO A 440 -2.62 24.03 27.69
CA PRO A 440 -1.73 22.98 28.15
C PRO A 440 -2.55 21.78 28.66
N LEU A 441 -2.11 20.58 28.26
CA LEU A 441 -2.73 19.32 28.63
C LEU A 441 -1.95 18.65 29.75
N THR A 442 -2.64 17.87 30.56
CA THR A 442 -2.06 16.96 31.55
C THR A 442 -1.87 15.57 30.95
N SER A 443 -0.97 14.76 31.53
CA SER A 443 -0.73 13.37 31.11
C SER A 443 -1.94 12.46 31.32
N THR A 444 -2.82 12.82 32.25
CA THR A 444 -4.09 12.12 32.52
C THR A 444 -5.26 12.81 31.82
N GLU A 445 -6.26 12.03 31.41
CA GLU A 445 -7.45 12.57 30.78
C GLU A 445 -8.20 13.52 31.72
N THR A 446 -8.38 14.74 31.27
CA THR A 446 -9.00 15.84 32.06
C THR A 446 -10.07 16.52 31.22
N LEU A 447 -11.14 16.99 31.90
CA LEU A 447 -12.14 17.85 31.30
C LEU A 447 -11.68 19.30 31.35
N TYR A 448 -11.59 19.93 30.17
CA TYR A 448 -11.21 21.32 30.01
C TYR A 448 -12.43 22.18 29.70
N ARG A 449 -12.48 23.36 30.31
CA ARG A 449 -13.42 24.45 29.98
C ARG A 449 -12.61 25.73 29.83
N LYS A 450 -12.62 26.30 28.63
CA LYS A 450 -11.85 27.52 28.34
C LYS A 450 -12.73 28.53 27.61
N LYS A 451 -12.59 29.80 27.99
CA LYS A 451 -13.32 30.89 27.36
C LYS A 451 -12.66 31.23 26.01
N LEU A 452 -13.45 31.18 24.93
CA LEU A 452 -13.00 31.63 23.61
C LEU A 452 -14.17 32.41 22.96
N LYS A 453 -14.10 33.74 23.08
CA LYS A 453 -15.13 34.63 22.55
C LYS A 453 -14.81 35.04 21.12
N ASN A 454 -15.71 34.69 20.19
CA ASN A 454 -15.70 35.19 18.82
C ASN A 454 -17.14 35.49 18.40
N LYS A 455 -17.33 36.40 17.44
CA LYS A 455 -18.66 36.84 16.99
C LYS A 455 -18.79 36.67 15.48
N GLY A 456 -19.84 36.00 15.03
CA GLY A 456 -20.13 35.79 13.62
C GLY A 456 -21.45 35.12 13.36
N ARG A 457 -21.73 34.80 12.09
CA ARG A 457 -22.91 34.03 11.67
C ARG A 457 -22.58 32.55 11.47
N MET A 458 -21.37 32.29 10.94
CA MET A 458 -20.84 30.96 10.69
C MET A 458 -19.58 30.76 11.50
N PHE A 459 -19.36 29.54 11.96
CA PHE A 459 -18.21 29.19 12.79
C PHE A 459 -17.51 27.96 12.21
N LYS A 460 -16.20 28.05 12.14
CA LYS A 460 -15.29 26.96 11.78
C LYS A 460 -14.33 26.73 12.93
N MET A 461 -14.09 25.48 13.30
CA MET A 461 -13.11 25.11 14.32
C MET A 461 -11.91 24.43 13.68
N ILE A 462 -10.72 24.85 14.08
CA ILE A 462 -9.46 24.18 13.74
C ILE A 462 -8.83 23.70 15.05
N ILE A 463 -8.32 22.48 15.03
CA ILE A 463 -7.60 21.84 16.15
C ILE A 463 -6.20 21.50 15.68
N GLU A 464 -5.19 21.95 16.42
CA GLU A 464 -3.77 21.77 16.12
C GLU A 464 -3.00 21.39 17.40
N ASN A 465 -1.93 20.63 17.28
CA ASN A 465 -0.95 20.52 18.37
C ASN A 465 0.06 21.66 18.33
N VAL A 466 0.47 22.13 19.47
CA VAL A 466 1.48 23.21 19.58
C VAL A 466 2.85 22.56 19.74
N ASN A 467 3.85 23.06 18.97
CA ASN A 467 5.24 22.57 18.99
C ASN A 467 5.36 21.05 18.80
N ASN A 468 4.54 20.49 17.92
CA ASN A 468 4.53 19.04 17.61
C ASN A 468 4.44 18.16 18.87
N SER A 469 3.65 18.60 19.84
CA SER A 469 3.46 17.85 21.08
C SER A 469 2.48 16.70 20.93
N ASN A 470 2.58 15.72 21.83
CA ASN A 470 1.61 14.63 21.92
C ASN A 470 0.29 15.16 22.50
N ILE A 471 -0.80 14.96 21.76
CA ILE A 471 -2.16 15.29 22.25
C ILE A 471 -3.15 14.20 21.87
N GLU A 472 -4.13 14.01 22.73
CA GLU A 472 -5.33 13.23 22.46
C GLU A 472 -6.55 14.03 22.91
N ILE A 473 -7.52 14.24 22.01
CA ILE A 473 -8.70 15.09 22.22
C ILE A 473 -9.95 14.26 21.92
N THR A 474 -10.93 14.36 22.83
CA THR A 474 -12.26 13.73 22.69
C THR A 474 -13.37 14.73 22.95
N ASN A 475 -14.46 14.60 22.21
CA ASN A 475 -15.71 15.35 22.37
C ASN A 475 -15.52 16.88 22.49
N PRO A 476 -14.81 17.55 21.59
CA PRO A 476 -14.74 19.00 21.66
C PRO A 476 -16.08 19.63 21.30
N GLN A 477 -16.48 20.59 22.11
CA GLN A 477 -17.74 21.31 21.99
C GLN A 477 -17.48 22.82 22.00
N LEU A 478 -18.09 23.55 21.07
CA LEU A 478 -18.10 25.00 21.06
C LEU A 478 -19.50 25.48 21.45
N LEU A 479 -19.62 26.13 22.61
CA LEU A 479 -20.86 26.74 23.06
C LEU A 479 -21.05 28.11 22.42
N VAL A 480 -22.24 28.36 21.87
CA VAL A 480 -22.57 29.57 21.12
C VAL A 480 -23.92 30.10 21.56
N GLU A 481 -23.98 31.38 21.84
CA GLU A 481 -25.21 32.10 22.21
C GLU A 481 -25.69 32.94 21.00
N VAL A 482 -26.98 32.95 20.74
CA VAL A 482 -27.55 33.81 19.68
C VAL A 482 -27.66 35.24 20.19
N ASP A 483 -27.21 36.18 19.39
CA ASP A 483 -27.40 37.60 19.61
C ASP A 483 -28.84 37.96 19.21
N LEU A 484 -29.64 38.36 20.14
CA LEU A 484 -31.04 38.68 19.93
C LEU A 484 -31.30 40.15 19.55
N ASP A 485 -30.21 40.88 19.19
CA ASP A 485 -30.29 42.30 18.74
C ASP A 485 -30.70 42.45 17.27
#